data_1d7316342fcf43e041d4de0a85bc2561
#
_entry.id   1d7316342fcf43e041d4de0a85bc2561
#
_cell.length_a   1.000
_cell.length_b   1.000
_cell.length_c   1.000
_cell.angle_alpha   90.00
_cell.angle_beta   90.00
_cell.angle_gamma   90.00
#
_symmetry.space_group_name_H-M   'P 1'
#
loop_
_entity.id
_entity.type
_entity.pdbx_description
1 polymer ?
#
loop_
_entity_poly.entity_id
_entity_poly.type
_entity_poly.pdbx_seq_one_letter_code
_entity_poly.pdbx_strand_id
1 'polypeptide(L)'
;QLKVTQAGLSYEQMKRMFEDEFKQVEEAMDGIEEARAADEGRRFVRLAAVDEKYTFYVAPDYVCNMTLGEICDDIRNFACTNHKLYYDVRTIRLMIAGLASTKLIILQGISGTGKTSLPYMMGKYFLSDATIASVQPSWRDRNELFGYFNEFTKKFNETEVLRRIYESGYNDDVNVIVLDEMNIARVEYYFAEMLSV
;
A
#
# COMPACT_ATOMS: atom_id res chain seq x y z
N GLN A 1 -14.75 44.59 -13.31
CA GLN A 1 -13.91 44.78 -14.50
C GLN A 1 -12.59 44.08 -14.28
N LEU A 2 -12.48 42.82 -14.73
CA LEU A 2 -11.21 42.08 -14.82
C LEU A 2 -10.44 42.67 -16.01
N LYS A 3 -9.32 43.31 -15.73
CA LYS A 3 -8.34 43.69 -16.76
C LYS A 3 -7.63 42.40 -17.21
N VAL A 4 -8.05 41.88 -18.33
CA VAL A 4 -7.27 40.87 -19.10
C VAL A 4 -6.11 41.62 -19.70
N THR A 5 -4.93 41.47 -19.13
CA THR A 5 -3.67 41.90 -19.75
C THR A 5 -3.37 40.91 -20.85
N GLN A 6 -3.72 41.25 -22.09
CA GLN A 6 -3.18 40.54 -23.27
C GLN A 6 -1.69 40.80 -23.33
N ALA A 7 -0.90 39.87 -22.83
CA ALA A 7 0.50 39.75 -23.22
C ALA A 7 0.49 39.28 -24.68
N GLY A 8 0.74 40.23 -25.60
CA GLY A 8 0.84 39.94 -27.03
C GLY A 8 2.07 39.11 -27.32
N LEU A 9 1.93 37.79 -27.21
CA LEU A 9 2.91 36.88 -27.75
C LEU A 9 2.85 36.96 -29.27
N SER A 10 4.02 37.12 -29.93
CA SER A 10 4.04 37.08 -31.39
C SER A 10 3.60 35.70 -31.89
N TYR A 11 3.10 35.63 -33.13
CA TYR A 11 2.71 34.35 -33.75
C TYR A 11 3.85 33.31 -33.71
N GLU A 12 5.09 33.74 -33.87
CA GLU A 12 6.28 32.87 -33.81
C GLU A 12 6.55 32.37 -32.39
N GLN A 13 6.29 33.15 -31.35
CA GLN A 13 6.43 32.72 -29.97
C GLN A 13 5.37 31.70 -29.58
N MET A 14 4.13 31.92 -30.01
CA MET A 14 3.06 30.93 -29.83
C MET A 14 3.35 29.63 -30.56
N LYS A 15 3.83 29.73 -31.80
CA LYS A 15 4.20 28.54 -32.61
C LYS A 15 5.30 27.72 -31.94
N ARG A 16 6.34 28.34 -31.40
CA ARG A 16 7.40 27.63 -30.68
C ARG A 16 6.89 26.96 -29.39
N MET A 17 6.05 27.64 -28.63
CA MET A 17 5.45 27.05 -27.43
C MET A 17 4.62 25.80 -27.76
N PHE A 18 3.84 25.84 -28.84
CA PHE A 18 3.08 24.68 -29.29
C PHE A 18 3.97 23.55 -29.82
N GLU A 19 5.05 23.89 -30.53
CA GLU A 19 6.05 22.91 -31.00
C GLU A 19 6.77 22.23 -29.83
N ASP A 20 7.14 22.98 -28.79
CA ASP A 20 7.77 22.44 -27.58
C ASP A 20 6.81 21.58 -26.75
N GLU A 21 5.55 22.01 -26.60
CA GLU A 21 4.52 21.20 -25.93
C GLU A 21 4.20 19.92 -26.74
N PHE A 22 4.12 20.00 -28.05
CA PHE A 22 3.87 18.82 -28.92
C PHE A 22 5.02 17.82 -28.81
N LYS A 23 6.27 18.30 -28.79
CA LYS A 23 7.45 17.44 -28.62
C LYS A 23 7.48 16.75 -27.25
N GLN A 24 7.11 17.46 -26.16
CA GLN A 24 6.99 16.87 -24.83
C GLN A 24 5.89 15.79 -24.77
N VAL A 25 4.79 15.99 -25.47
CA VAL A 25 3.70 14.99 -25.57
C VAL A 25 4.14 13.78 -26.37
N GLU A 26 4.85 13.99 -27.51
CA GLU A 26 5.42 12.88 -28.30
C GLU A 26 6.42 12.06 -27.48
N GLU A 27 7.39 12.71 -26.81
CA GLU A 27 8.36 12.03 -25.95
C GLU A 27 7.68 11.27 -24.80
N ALA A 28 6.60 11.82 -24.23
CA ALA A 28 5.81 11.13 -23.21
C ALA A 28 5.02 9.94 -23.78
N MET A 29 4.49 10.05 -25.00
CA MET A 29 3.80 8.95 -25.68
C MET A 29 4.75 7.82 -26.07
N ASP A 30 5.94 8.15 -26.58
CA ASP A 30 6.97 7.17 -26.90
C ASP A 30 7.43 6.42 -25.65
N GLY A 31 7.62 7.12 -24.53
CA GLY A 31 7.91 6.49 -23.24
C GLY A 31 6.78 5.57 -22.73
N ILE A 32 5.52 5.90 -23.01
CA ILE A 32 4.38 5.04 -22.68
C ILE A 32 4.34 3.80 -23.60
N GLU A 33 4.66 3.95 -24.90
CA GLU A 33 4.71 2.81 -25.82
C GLU A 33 5.88 1.88 -25.52
N GLU A 34 7.06 2.39 -25.18
CA GLU A 34 8.19 1.60 -24.72
C GLU A 34 7.88 0.86 -23.42
N ALA A 35 7.26 1.53 -22.44
CA ALA A 35 6.82 0.90 -21.20
C ALA A 35 5.75 -0.19 -21.44
N ARG A 36 4.83 0.01 -22.40
CA ARG A 36 3.85 -1.01 -22.81
C ARG A 36 4.51 -2.20 -23.50
N ALA A 37 5.46 -1.97 -24.39
CA ALA A 37 6.18 -3.03 -25.08
C ALA A 37 7.04 -3.86 -24.09
N ALA A 38 7.69 -3.22 -23.11
CA ALA A 38 8.41 -3.90 -22.04
C ALA A 38 7.48 -4.72 -21.14
N ASP A 39 6.20 -4.28 -21.00
CA ASP A 39 5.19 -4.95 -20.18
C ASP A 39 4.49 -6.11 -20.91
N GLU A 40 4.48 -6.13 -22.24
CA GLU A 40 3.78 -7.17 -23.04
C GLU A 40 4.32 -8.60 -22.79
N GLY A 41 5.58 -8.76 -22.36
CA GLY A 41 6.20 -10.05 -22.03
C GLY A 41 6.11 -10.46 -20.56
N ARG A 42 5.72 -9.55 -19.65
CA ARG A 42 5.72 -9.81 -18.20
C ARG A 42 4.42 -10.42 -17.75
N ARG A 43 4.51 -11.57 -17.07
CA ARG A 43 3.33 -12.23 -16.46
C ARG A 43 2.89 -11.55 -15.16
N PHE A 44 3.84 -11.02 -14.40
CA PHE A 44 3.66 -10.34 -13.12
C PHE A 44 4.15 -8.89 -13.26
N VAL A 45 3.22 -7.95 -13.37
CA VAL A 45 3.54 -6.53 -13.62
C VAL A 45 3.89 -5.81 -12.31
N ARG A 46 3.06 -6.01 -11.29
CA ARG A 46 3.24 -5.33 -10.00
C ARG A 46 4.42 -5.89 -9.21
N LEU A 47 4.63 -7.21 -9.25
CA LEU A 47 5.78 -7.82 -8.57
C LEU A 47 7.08 -7.42 -9.26
N ALA A 48 7.13 -7.36 -10.60
CA ALA A 48 8.29 -6.87 -11.32
C ALA A 48 8.62 -5.40 -10.98
N ALA A 49 7.61 -4.55 -10.77
CA ALA A 49 7.83 -3.19 -10.29
C ALA A 49 8.42 -3.14 -8.87
N VAL A 50 8.09 -4.10 -8.02
CA VAL A 50 8.75 -4.26 -6.71
C VAL A 50 10.22 -4.64 -6.90
N ASP A 51 10.53 -5.62 -7.77
CA ASP A 51 11.92 -6.01 -8.05
C ASP A 51 12.75 -4.81 -8.51
N GLU A 52 12.22 -4.01 -9.43
CA GLU A 52 12.88 -2.80 -9.92
C GLU A 52 13.10 -1.77 -8.81
N LYS A 53 12.10 -1.55 -7.95
CA LYS A 53 12.19 -0.63 -6.81
C LYS A 53 13.32 -1.02 -5.85
N TYR A 54 13.51 -2.32 -5.62
CA TYR A 54 14.48 -2.84 -4.65
C TYR A 54 15.82 -3.22 -5.25
N THR A 55 16.04 -3.06 -6.56
CA THR A 55 17.35 -3.37 -7.21
C THR A 55 18.51 -2.61 -6.58
N PHE A 56 18.30 -1.37 -6.15
CA PHE A 56 19.31 -0.52 -5.50
C PHE A 56 18.91 -0.13 -4.07
N TYR A 57 18.01 -0.89 -3.47
CA TYR A 57 17.57 -0.61 -2.11
C TYR A 57 18.68 -0.87 -1.10
N VAL A 58 18.93 0.13 -0.27
CA VAL A 58 19.80 0.01 0.90
C VAL A 58 18.93 0.13 2.12
N ALA A 59 18.92 -0.91 2.96
CA ALA A 59 18.15 -0.88 4.20
C ALA A 59 18.62 0.27 5.09
N PRO A 60 17.72 1.08 5.64
CA PRO A 60 18.08 2.12 6.59
C PRO A 60 18.65 1.50 7.88
N ASP A 61 19.51 2.24 8.57
CA ASP A 61 20.02 1.82 9.87
C ASP A 61 18.96 2.14 10.95
N TYR A 62 18.26 1.11 11.40
CA TYR A 62 17.23 1.24 12.44
C TYR A 62 17.87 1.28 13.82
N VAL A 63 18.29 2.45 14.26
CA VAL A 63 18.75 2.64 15.62
C VAL A 63 17.58 3.11 16.49
N CYS A 64 17.13 2.26 17.38
CA CYS A 64 16.11 2.61 18.38
C CYS A 64 16.68 2.51 19.79
N ASN A 65 16.82 3.66 20.44
CA ASN A 65 17.25 3.75 21.86
C ASN A 65 16.07 3.81 22.84
N MET A 66 14.84 3.60 22.35
CA MET A 66 13.64 3.64 23.17
C MET A 66 13.34 2.28 23.79
N THR A 67 12.86 2.28 25.01
CA THR A 67 12.28 1.09 25.64
C THR A 67 10.91 0.78 25.03
N LEU A 68 10.46 -0.46 25.15
CA LEU A 68 9.14 -0.87 24.65
C LEU A 68 8.00 -0.05 25.30
N GLY A 69 8.16 0.36 26.56
CA GLY A 69 7.19 1.23 27.23
C GLY A 69 7.11 2.62 26.59
N GLU A 70 8.25 3.22 26.30
CA GLU A 70 8.33 4.52 25.63
C GLU A 70 7.75 4.46 24.22
N ILE A 71 8.01 3.39 23.46
CA ILE A 71 7.40 3.16 22.14
C ILE A 71 5.88 3.11 22.25
N CYS A 72 5.32 2.40 23.22
CA CYS A 72 3.87 2.33 23.42
C CYS A 72 3.24 3.69 23.75
N ASP A 73 3.91 4.48 24.57
CA ASP A 73 3.46 5.84 24.94
C ASP A 73 3.59 6.79 23.74
N ASP A 74 4.65 6.67 22.95
CA ASP A 74 4.84 7.47 21.73
C ASP A 74 3.80 7.14 20.66
N ILE A 75 3.51 5.86 20.41
CA ILE A 75 2.42 5.44 19.50
C ILE A 75 1.09 6.03 19.93
N ARG A 76 0.77 6.00 21.23
CA ARG A 76 -0.47 6.60 21.76
C ARG A 76 -0.52 8.09 21.49
N ASN A 77 0.58 8.80 21.75
CA ASN A 77 0.69 10.23 21.52
C ASN A 77 0.56 10.57 20.04
N PHE A 78 1.22 9.79 19.17
CA PHE A 78 1.11 9.91 17.72
C PHE A 78 -0.35 9.75 17.25
N ALA A 79 -1.06 8.72 17.74
CA ALA A 79 -2.47 8.51 17.45
C ALA A 79 -3.35 9.71 17.84
N CYS A 80 -3.13 10.28 19.03
CA CYS A 80 -3.87 11.42 19.51
C CYS A 80 -3.58 12.69 18.71
N THR A 81 -2.30 13.00 18.47
CA THR A 81 -1.88 14.26 17.86
C THR A 81 -2.14 14.29 16.37
N ASN A 82 -1.76 13.23 15.65
CA ASN A 82 -1.76 13.21 14.20
C ASN A 82 -3.10 12.71 13.62
N HIS A 83 -3.75 11.76 14.29
CA HIS A 83 -4.96 11.12 13.77
C HIS A 83 -6.23 11.42 14.57
N LYS A 84 -6.12 12.15 15.68
CA LYS A 84 -7.26 12.44 16.58
C LYS A 84 -7.94 11.17 17.12
N LEU A 85 -7.16 10.09 17.23
CA LEU A 85 -7.60 8.79 17.74
C LEU A 85 -7.05 8.59 19.15
N TYR A 86 -7.93 8.23 20.07
CA TYR A 86 -7.52 7.92 21.43
C TYR A 86 -7.62 6.40 21.68
N TYR A 87 -6.49 5.80 22.05
CA TYR A 87 -6.40 4.43 22.51
C TYR A 87 -5.86 4.36 23.91
N ASP A 88 -6.45 3.49 24.73
CA ASP A 88 -5.86 3.16 26.03
C ASP A 88 -4.48 2.51 25.86
N VAL A 89 -3.55 2.85 26.73
CA VAL A 89 -2.17 2.32 26.68
C VAL A 89 -2.13 0.79 26.73
N ARG A 90 -3.09 0.17 27.42
CA ARG A 90 -3.24 -1.29 27.46
C ARG A 90 -3.53 -1.87 26.09
N THR A 91 -4.39 -1.22 25.31
CA THR A 91 -4.72 -1.61 23.93
C THR A 91 -3.49 -1.57 23.05
N ILE A 92 -2.69 -0.49 23.12
CA ILE A 92 -1.44 -0.37 22.37
C ILE A 92 -0.44 -1.47 22.78
N ARG A 93 -0.27 -1.70 24.08
CA ARG A 93 0.62 -2.77 24.58
C ARG A 93 0.20 -4.15 24.11
N LEU A 94 -1.09 -4.45 24.12
CA LEU A 94 -1.62 -5.73 23.61
C LEU A 94 -1.39 -5.88 22.11
N MET A 95 -1.57 -4.81 21.35
CA MET A 95 -1.30 -4.81 19.90
C MET A 95 0.18 -5.09 19.62
N ILE A 96 1.09 -4.38 20.26
CA ILE A 96 2.54 -4.58 20.11
C ILE A 96 2.96 -5.99 20.56
N ALA A 97 2.45 -6.47 21.70
CA ALA A 97 2.75 -7.81 22.19
C ALA A 97 2.23 -8.89 21.22
N GLY A 98 1.05 -8.69 20.63
CA GLY A 98 0.49 -9.59 19.63
C GLY A 98 1.36 -9.62 18.36
N LEU A 99 1.76 -8.47 17.82
CA LEU A 99 2.65 -8.38 16.66
C LEU A 99 3.99 -9.07 16.90
N ALA A 100 4.55 -8.88 18.09
CA ALA A 100 5.84 -9.48 18.43
C ALA A 100 5.77 -11.00 18.63
N SER A 101 4.61 -11.54 19.06
CA SER A 101 4.49 -12.98 19.40
C SER A 101 4.03 -13.84 18.22
N THR A 102 3.05 -13.41 17.43
CA THR A 102 2.42 -14.26 16.42
C THR A 102 2.38 -13.69 15.03
N LYS A 103 2.68 -12.40 14.86
CA LYS A 103 2.50 -11.65 13.60
C LYS A 103 1.06 -11.67 13.03
N LEU A 104 0.15 -12.41 13.64
CA LEU A 104 -1.27 -12.47 13.30
C LEU A 104 -2.11 -12.03 14.49
N ILE A 105 -2.96 -11.03 14.30
CA ILE A 105 -3.84 -10.50 15.34
C ILE A 105 -5.28 -10.48 14.83
N ILE A 106 -6.21 -10.94 15.67
CA ILE A 106 -7.63 -10.85 15.41
C ILE A 106 -8.21 -9.74 16.29
N LEU A 107 -8.72 -8.68 15.67
CA LEU A 107 -9.38 -7.57 16.34
C LEU A 107 -10.89 -7.80 16.33
N GLN A 108 -11.47 -8.10 17.48
CA GLN A 108 -12.91 -8.30 17.65
C GLN A 108 -13.52 -7.15 18.46
N GLY A 109 -14.71 -6.74 18.12
CA GLY A 109 -15.45 -5.71 18.85
C GLY A 109 -16.60 -5.12 18.05
N ILE A 110 -17.37 -4.24 18.68
CA ILE A 110 -18.52 -3.54 18.08
C ILE A 110 -18.04 -2.64 16.93
N SER A 111 -18.90 -2.42 15.94
CA SER A 111 -18.61 -1.47 14.85
C SER A 111 -18.36 -0.05 15.42
N GLY A 112 -17.45 0.70 14.80
CA GLY A 112 -17.10 2.07 15.22
C GLY A 112 -16.14 2.16 16.42
N THR A 113 -15.60 1.06 16.96
CA THR A 113 -14.64 1.08 18.07
C THR A 113 -13.18 1.30 17.65
N GLY A 114 -12.92 1.61 16.37
CA GLY A 114 -11.57 1.88 15.89
C GLY A 114 -10.74 0.65 15.52
N LYS A 115 -11.37 -0.51 15.28
CA LYS A 115 -10.67 -1.76 14.91
C LYS A 115 -9.81 -1.60 13.66
N THR A 116 -10.35 -1.03 12.60
CA THR A 116 -9.63 -0.78 11.33
C THR A 116 -8.66 0.40 11.44
N SER A 117 -9.03 1.41 12.25
CA SER A 117 -8.19 2.60 12.43
C SER A 117 -6.90 2.31 13.21
N LEU A 118 -6.91 1.33 14.13
CA LEU A 118 -5.75 0.98 14.93
C LEU A 118 -4.60 0.44 14.07
N PRO A 119 -4.75 -0.63 13.28
CA PRO A 119 -3.68 -1.11 12.41
C PRO A 119 -3.31 -0.10 11.31
N TYR A 120 -4.24 0.69 10.80
CA TYR A 120 -3.94 1.78 9.87
C TYR A 120 -2.99 2.81 10.48
N MET A 121 -3.29 3.28 11.69
CA MET A 121 -2.44 4.21 12.44
C MET A 121 -1.07 3.59 12.76
N MET A 122 -1.02 2.30 13.10
CA MET A 122 0.24 1.58 13.31
C MET A 122 1.11 1.58 12.06
N GLY A 123 0.53 1.31 10.87
CA GLY A 123 1.24 1.42 9.61
C GLY A 123 1.83 2.81 9.40
N LYS A 124 1.07 3.86 9.65
CA LYS A 124 1.57 5.24 9.56
C LYS A 124 2.68 5.56 10.56
N TYR A 125 2.59 5.05 11.77
CA TYR A 125 3.63 5.23 12.80
C TYR A 125 4.97 4.60 12.36
N PHE A 126 4.92 3.40 11.79
CA PHE A 126 6.11 2.70 11.28
C PHE A 126 6.53 3.13 9.88
N LEU A 127 6.01 4.25 9.37
CA LEU A 127 6.30 4.78 8.03
C LEU A 127 6.00 3.78 6.89
N SER A 128 5.14 2.83 7.16
CA SER A 128 4.67 1.82 6.22
C SER A 128 3.15 1.95 6.08
N ASP A 129 2.67 2.17 4.85
CA ASP A 129 1.23 2.25 4.63
C ASP A 129 0.57 0.89 4.85
N ALA A 130 -0.44 0.85 5.72
CA ALA A 130 -1.23 -0.36 5.91
C ALA A 130 -2.03 -0.69 4.65
N THR A 131 -1.90 -1.92 4.17
CA THR A 131 -2.71 -2.44 3.07
C THR A 131 -4.02 -2.98 3.62
N ILE A 132 -5.15 -2.37 3.25
CA ILE A 132 -6.47 -2.78 3.71
C ILE A 132 -7.18 -3.51 2.58
N ALA A 133 -7.49 -4.78 2.80
CA ALA A 133 -8.31 -5.60 1.92
C ALA A 133 -9.70 -5.80 2.54
N SER A 134 -10.71 -5.17 1.96
CA SER A 134 -12.10 -5.34 2.39
C SER A 134 -12.65 -6.63 1.82
N VAL A 135 -12.93 -7.59 2.68
CA VAL A 135 -13.50 -8.88 2.30
C VAL A 135 -14.89 -8.69 1.70
N GLN A 136 -15.18 -9.37 0.61
CA GLN A 136 -16.48 -9.31 -0.07
C GLN A 136 -17.27 -10.59 0.17
N PRO A 137 -18.61 -10.55 0.20
CA PRO A 137 -19.44 -11.75 0.33
C PRO A 137 -19.25 -12.78 -0.79
N SER A 138 -18.69 -12.35 -1.91
CA SER A 138 -18.38 -13.18 -3.08
C SER A 138 -17.10 -14.00 -2.95
N TRP A 139 -16.25 -13.71 -1.96
CA TRP A 139 -14.97 -14.40 -1.79
C TRP A 139 -15.18 -15.88 -1.48
N ARG A 140 -14.62 -16.75 -2.32
CA ARG A 140 -14.82 -18.20 -2.25
C ARG A 140 -13.54 -19.02 -2.27
N ASP A 141 -12.41 -18.39 -2.65
CA ASP A 141 -11.12 -19.06 -2.72
C ASP A 141 -9.97 -18.09 -2.52
N ARG A 142 -8.74 -18.58 -2.52
CA ARG A 142 -7.51 -17.80 -2.35
C ARG A 142 -7.26 -16.77 -3.46
N ASN A 143 -7.89 -16.93 -4.62
CA ASN A 143 -7.64 -16.05 -5.76
C ASN A 143 -8.12 -14.62 -5.48
N GLU A 144 -9.11 -14.48 -4.61
CA GLU A 144 -9.60 -13.17 -4.15
C GLU A 144 -8.54 -12.43 -3.32
N LEU A 145 -7.74 -13.17 -2.56
CA LEU A 145 -6.71 -12.61 -1.70
C LEU A 145 -5.38 -12.38 -2.44
N PHE A 146 -4.97 -13.31 -3.29
CA PHE A 146 -3.65 -13.27 -3.94
C PHE A 146 -3.70 -12.90 -5.42
N GLY A 147 -4.85 -13.14 -6.09
CA GLY A 147 -4.99 -12.96 -7.51
C GLY A 147 -5.02 -14.28 -8.27
N TYR A 148 -5.19 -14.18 -9.59
CA TYR A 148 -5.33 -15.34 -10.47
C TYR A 148 -4.69 -15.09 -11.83
N PHE A 149 -4.32 -16.17 -12.51
CA PHE A 149 -3.81 -16.10 -13.87
C PHE A 149 -4.96 -15.92 -14.86
N ASN A 150 -4.87 -14.88 -15.70
CA ASN A 150 -5.85 -14.60 -16.75
C ASN A 150 -5.38 -15.22 -18.06
N GLU A 151 -6.08 -16.28 -18.51
CA GLU A 151 -5.75 -17.03 -19.71
C GLU A 151 -5.84 -16.21 -21.01
N PHE A 152 -6.68 -15.16 -21.03
CA PHE A 152 -6.84 -14.32 -22.20
C PHE A 152 -5.70 -13.32 -22.35
N THR A 153 -5.33 -12.64 -21.26
CA THR A 153 -4.27 -11.65 -21.28
C THR A 153 -2.88 -12.26 -21.06
N LYS A 154 -2.83 -13.55 -20.68
CA LYS A 154 -1.60 -14.26 -20.30
C LYS A 154 -0.82 -13.58 -19.15
N LYS A 155 -1.49 -12.74 -18.40
CA LYS A 155 -0.95 -12.04 -17.22
C LYS A 155 -1.60 -12.54 -15.94
N PHE A 156 -0.86 -12.44 -14.84
CA PHE A 156 -1.41 -12.67 -13.51
C PHE A 156 -2.11 -11.40 -13.02
N ASN A 157 -3.36 -11.51 -12.58
CA ASN A 157 -4.10 -10.40 -11.99
C ASN A 157 -3.73 -10.32 -10.50
N GLU A 158 -2.72 -9.51 -10.19
CA GLU A 158 -2.10 -9.39 -8.88
C GLU A 158 -2.92 -8.50 -7.96
N THR A 159 -3.20 -8.97 -6.75
CA THR A 159 -3.85 -8.16 -5.72
C THR A 159 -2.83 -7.29 -4.99
N GLU A 160 -3.33 -6.26 -4.29
CA GLU A 160 -2.48 -5.41 -3.45
C GLU A 160 -1.91 -6.18 -2.24
N VAL A 161 -2.65 -7.16 -1.73
CA VAL A 161 -2.19 -8.05 -0.66
C VAL A 161 -1.00 -8.88 -1.12
N LEU A 162 -1.08 -9.51 -2.31
CA LEU A 162 0.04 -10.26 -2.87
C LEU A 162 1.27 -9.37 -3.06
N ARG A 163 1.09 -8.18 -3.64
CA ARG A 163 2.18 -7.22 -3.84
C ARG A 163 2.85 -6.86 -2.51
N ARG A 164 2.07 -6.56 -1.46
CA ARG A 164 2.61 -6.18 -0.15
C ARG A 164 3.33 -7.33 0.54
N ILE A 165 2.82 -8.55 0.45
CA ILE A 165 3.51 -9.74 0.97
C ILE A 165 4.85 -9.94 0.23
N TYR A 166 4.86 -9.81 -1.09
CA TYR A 166 6.08 -9.93 -1.88
C TYR A 166 7.09 -8.83 -1.52
N GLU A 167 6.65 -7.58 -1.41
CA GLU A 167 7.48 -6.44 -1.02
C GLU A 167 8.10 -6.62 0.37
N SER A 168 7.38 -7.23 1.31
CA SER A 168 7.88 -7.48 2.66
C SER A 168 9.07 -8.46 2.73
N GLY A 169 9.35 -9.18 1.65
CA GLY A 169 10.54 -10.02 1.52
C GLY A 169 11.82 -9.24 1.19
N TYR A 170 11.72 -7.97 0.82
CA TYR A 170 12.86 -7.13 0.44
C TYR A 170 13.32 -6.17 1.55
N ASN A 171 12.55 -6.01 2.61
CA ASN A 171 12.84 -5.09 3.68
C ASN A 171 12.46 -5.67 5.06
N ASP A 172 13.07 -5.12 6.11
CA ASP A 172 12.78 -5.46 7.50
C ASP A 172 11.74 -4.51 8.14
N ASP A 173 10.99 -3.76 7.32
CA ASP A 173 9.97 -2.83 7.78
C ASP A 173 8.77 -3.57 8.37
N VAL A 174 8.06 -2.90 9.28
CA VAL A 174 6.80 -3.41 9.80
C VAL A 174 5.70 -3.25 8.74
N ASN A 175 5.46 -4.29 7.95
CA ASN A 175 4.41 -4.32 6.94
C ASN A 175 3.08 -4.75 7.57
N VAL A 176 2.06 -3.88 7.48
CA VAL A 176 0.73 -4.13 8.06
C VAL A 176 -0.27 -4.43 6.95
N ILE A 177 -0.86 -5.63 7.01
CA ILE A 177 -1.95 -6.05 6.11
C ILE A 177 -3.19 -6.28 6.96
N VAL A 178 -4.30 -5.67 6.58
CA VAL A 178 -5.58 -5.73 7.29
C VAL A 178 -6.61 -6.40 6.40
N LEU A 179 -7.20 -7.47 6.89
CA LEU A 179 -8.41 -8.04 6.30
C LEU A 179 -9.62 -7.49 7.06
N ASP A 180 -10.30 -6.54 6.44
CA ASP A 180 -11.44 -5.88 7.07
C ASP A 180 -12.74 -6.63 6.78
N GLU A 181 -13.64 -6.68 7.77
CA GLU A 181 -14.93 -7.39 7.70
C GLU A 181 -14.79 -8.87 7.31
N MET A 182 -13.76 -9.54 7.82
CA MET A 182 -13.40 -10.91 7.43
C MET A 182 -14.52 -11.96 7.68
N ASN A 183 -15.48 -11.63 8.52
CA ASN A 183 -16.64 -12.48 8.83
C ASN A 183 -17.75 -12.47 7.77
N ILE A 184 -17.69 -11.58 6.78
CA ILE A 184 -18.70 -11.49 5.70
C ILE A 184 -18.64 -12.70 4.77
N ALA A 185 -17.44 -13.23 4.52
CA ALA A 185 -17.22 -14.45 3.76
C ALA A 185 -16.68 -15.56 4.68
N ARG A 186 -16.72 -16.81 4.20
CA ARG A 186 -16.15 -17.93 4.96
C ARG A 186 -14.63 -17.88 4.89
N VAL A 187 -14.01 -17.52 6.01
CA VAL A 187 -12.56 -17.31 6.12
C VAL A 187 -11.76 -18.56 5.74
N GLU A 188 -12.31 -19.74 5.98
CA GLU A 188 -11.70 -21.02 5.64
C GLU A 188 -11.43 -21.17 4.12
N TYR A 189 -12.18 -20.49 3.28
CA TYR A 189 -12.04 -20.62 1.84
C TYR A 189 -10.94 -19.77 1.26
N TYR A 190 -10.75 -18.56 1.77
CA TYR A 190 -9.79 -17.62 1.21
C TYR A 190 -8.51 -17.46 2.03
N PHE A 191 -8.51 -17.89 3.31
CA PHE A 191 -7.39 -17.66 4.24
C PHE A 191 -6.75 -18.93 4.79
N ALA A 192 -7.30 -20.14 4.54
CA ALA A 192 -6.82 -21.38 5.14
C ALA A 192 -5.33 -21.65 4.89
N GLU A 193 -4.82 -21.35 3.69
CA GLU A 193 -3.43 -21.58 3.34
C GLU A 193 -2.47 -20.69 4.16
N MET A 194 -2.88 -19.50 4.57
CA MET A 194 -2.08 -18.60 5.41
C MET A 194 -1.96 -19.09 6.86
N LEU A 195 -2.86 -19.98 7.29
CA LEU A 195 -2.85 -20.56 8.64
C LEU A 195 -1.99 -21.83 8.72
N SER A 196 -1.58 -22.39 7.59
CA SER A 196 -0.84 -23.64 7.50
C SER A 196 0.66 -23.48 7.28
N VAL A 197 1.15 -22.24 7.24
CA VAL A 197 2.56 -21.88 7.00
C VAL A 197 3.29 -21.62 8.31
#